data_4152cccc79e2f7dfb148a66b06ac9f43
#
_entry.id   4152cccc79e2f7dfb148a66b06ac9f43
#
_cell.length_a   1.000
_cell.length_b   1.000
_cell.length_c   1.000
_cell.angle_alpha   90.00
_cell.angle_beta   90.00
_cell.angle_gamma   90.00
#
_symmetry.space_group_name_H-M   'P 1'
#
loop_
_entity.id
_entity.type
_entity.pdbx_description
1 polymer ?
#
loop_
_entity_poly.entity_id
_entity_poly.type
_entity_poly.pdbx_seq_one_letter_code
_entity_poly.pdbx_strand_id
1 'polypeptide(L)'
;MRLLMVSGDRQVVVGEQGPFYAMQREFSRHFERIDVLVPKPDRPVCLTTIWDRVHFHPAPVQRVGMAPWIAREGARLLNSYGADLIVSHDYGWFYNGIGSAWLSQASGVPYLSELHHVPGHPVAANLKERFDKAIAQVYVRWACERAKAFRVVNHDEMPALLRSWGVPAGMIRVLPSLYIDLDTFRPVPTPSEVDVLYVGRMVENKGLDRIVAALQHLRVAGRTPRVRLIGKGPLQAQVRADCARRGVAAQFIDWVASPAELAEHYRRAKVVVCASTCEGGPRFTVEAMACGTPVVSTPVGVMTSLLADGACGRLCGFDTESLRMELSTLLNNDELRRSSGLAAVERAQQFEYSRVLRGYADGLKRLAEESA
;
A
#
# COMPACT_ATOMS: atom_id res chain seq x y z
N MET A 1 24.91 5.73 -9.71
CA MET A 1 24.06 6.49 -8.75
C MET A 1 23.97 5.76 -7.43
N ARG A 2 24.05 6.49 -6.31
CA ARG A 2 23.98 6.01 -4.93
C ARG A 2 22.78 6.62 -4.23
N LEU A 3 22.08 5.83 -3.42
CA LEU A 3 20.91 6.28 -2.68
C LEU A 3 21.13 6.23 -1.17
N LEU A 4 20.62 7.20 -0.45
CA LEU A 4 20.35 7.12 0.98
C LEU A 4 18.84 7.07 1.19
N MET A 5 18.34 5.93 1.67
CA MET A 5 16.91 5.74 1.93
C MET A 5 16.62 5.80 3.42
N VAL A 6 15.54 6.46 3.80
CA VAL A 6 15.02 6.47 5.17
C VAL A 6 13.69 5.74 5.17
N SER A 7 13.66 4.54 5.73
CA SER A 7 12.49 3.64 5.65
C SER A 7 11.79 3.47 7.00
N GLY A 8 10.53 3.07 6.96
CA GLY A 8 9.77 2.61 8.13
C GLY A 8 9.82 1.10 8.35
N ASP A 9 10.45 0.37 7.43
CA ASP A 9 10.55 -1.08 7.52
C ASP A 9 11.56 -1.52 8.60
N ARG A 10 11.18 -2.51 9.40
CA ARG A 10 12.03 -3.14 10.43
C ARG A 10 12.18 -4.63 10.20
N GLN A 11 11.43 -5.16 9.24
CA GLN A 11 11.27 -6.60 9.06
C GLN A 11 12.46 -7.20 8.32
N VAL A 12 13.00 -6.46 7.36
CA VAL A 12 14.16 -6.94 6.58
C VAL A 12 15.36 -7.22 7.47
N VAL A 13 15.68 -6.35 8.43
CA VAL A 13 16.86 -6.51 9.30
C VAL A 13 16.73 -7.67 10.31
N VAL A 14 15.53 -8.19 10.49
CA VAL A 14 15.26 -9.41 11.29
C VAL A 14 14.99 -10.64 10.42
N GLY A 15 15.35 -10.58 9.13
CA GLY A 15 15.32 -11.69 8.19
C GLY A 15 14.01 -11.95 7.47
N GLU A 16 13.01 -11.06 7.58
CA GLU A 16 11.75 -11.23 6.87
C GLU A 16 11.85 -10.74 5.41
N GLN A 17 11.41 -11.59 4.48
CA GLN A 17 11.45 -11.31 3.05
C GLN A 17 10.09 -10.78 2.54
N GLY A 18 9.68 -9.62 3.03
CA GLY A 18 8.45 -8.95 2.62
C GLY A 18 8.59 -8.09 1.35
N PRO A 19 7.55 -7.27 1.05
CA PRO A 19 7.56 -6.41 -0.13
C PRO A 19 8.75 -5.43 -0.20
N PHE A 20 9.19 -4.91 0.93
CA PHE A 20 10.34 -4.00 0.97
C PHE A 20 11.65 -4.73 0.60
N TYR A 21 11.83 -5.96 1.08
CA TYR A 21 12.96 -6.82 0.69
C TYR A 21 12.98 -7.06 -0.83
N ALA A 22 11.82 -7.43 -1.40
CA ALA A 22 11.70 -7.66 -2.84
C ALA A 22 11.97 -6.39 -3.66
N MET A 23 11.52 -5.21 -3.19
CA MET A 23 11.85 -3.93 -3.82
C MET A 23 13.36 -3.66 -3.79
N GLN A 24 14.03 -3.88 -2.66
CA GLN A 24 15.49 -3.70 -2.56
C GLN A 24 16.26 -4.67 -3.46
N ARG A 25 15.72 -5.88 -3.67
CA ARG A 25 16.27 -6.84 -4.63
C ARG A 25 16.31 -6.28 -6.05
N GLU A 26 15.23 -5.65 -6.51
CA GLU A 26 15.21 -5.04 -7.83
C GLU A 26 16.10 -3.79 -7.87
N PHE A 27 16.04 -2.95 -6.85
CA PHE A 27 16.84 -1.73 -6.76
C PHE A 27 18.35 -2.01 -6.75
N SER A 28 18.82 -3.12 -6.17
CA SER A 28 20.23 -3.49 -6.21
C SER A 28 20.79 -3.69 -7.62
N ARG A 29 19.92 -3.88 -8.63
CA ARG A 29 20.31 -3.98 -10.04
C ARG A 29 20.44 -2.63 -10.72
N HIS A 30 19.85 -1.59 -10.15
CA HIS A 30 19.73 -0.25 -10.75
C HIS A 30 20.66 0.78 -10.11
N PHE A 31 21.12 0.55 -8.87
CA PHE A 31 21.94 1.47 -8.09
C PHE A 31 23.25 0.81 -7.67
N GLU A 32 24.33 1.60 -7.63
CA GLU A 32 25.65 1.14 -7.23
C GLU A 32 25.70 0.79 -5.73
N ARG A 33 25.04 1.61 -4.94
CA ARG A 33 24.93 1.48 -3.49
C ARG A 33 23.63 2.08 -2.99
N ILE A 34 23.03 1.42 -2.01
CA ILE A 34 21.85 1.88 -1.28
C ILE A 34 22.14 1.72 0.20
N ASP A 35 22.21 2.82 0.92
CA ASP A 35 22.24 2.83 2.37
C ASP A 35 20.82 3.09 2.90
N VAL A 36 20.31 2.22 3.78
CA VAL A 36 18.93 2.27 4.26
C VAL A 36 18.92 2.48 5.77
N LEU A 37 18.51 3.65 6.22
CA LEU A 37 18.24 3.93 7.62
C LEU A 37 16.88 3.33 8.00
N VAL A 38 16.85 2.43 8.98
CA VAL A 38 15.62 1.76 9.43
C VAL A 38 15.36 2.00 10.92
N PRO A 39 14.09 1.99 11.36
CA PRO A 39 13.78 2.14 12.78
C PRO A 39 14.36 0.99 13.61
N LYS A 40 14.49 1.22 14.92
CA LYS A 40 14.90 0.19 15.88
C LYS A 40 14.00 -1.04 15.74
N PRO A 41 14.57 -2.23 15.43
CA PRO A 41 13.80 -3.45 15.33
C PRO A 41 13.37 -3.97 16.70
N ASP A 42 12.32 -4.79 16.70
CA ASP A 42 11.75 -5.38 17.92
C ASP A 42 12.41 -6.73 18.27
N ARG A 43 13.21 -7.28 17.35
CA ARG A 43 13.95 -8.55 17.47
C ARG A 43 15.43 -8.33 17.13
N PRO A 44 16.32 -9.26 17.50
CA PRO A 44 17.73 -9.16 17.16
C PRO A 44 17.96 -9.00 15.65
N VAL A 45 18.90 -8.13 15.28
CA VAL A 45 19.31 -7.92 13.90
C VAL A 45 20.09 -9.14 13.41
N CYS A 46 19.68 -9.72 12.29
CA CYS A 46 20.38 -10.85 11.66
C CYS A 46 20.81 -10.54 10.21
N LEU A 47 20.34 -9.41 9.63
CA LEU A 47 20.65 -9.04 8.27
C LEU A 47 20.95 -7.53 8.18
N THR A 48 22.16 -7.20 7.71
CA THR A 48 22.59 -5.80 7.52
C THR A 48 23.03 -5.49 6.10
N THR A 49 23.26 -6.50 5.27
CA THR A 49 23.66 -6.30 3.87
C THR A 49 23.03 -7.37 2.98
N ILE A 50 22.54 -6.97 1.84
CA ILE A 50 22.00 -7.86 0.81
C ILE A 50 22.59 -7.49 -0.56
N TRP A 51 22.95 -8.52 -1.35
CA TRP A 51 23.53 -8.41 -2.71
C TRP A 51 24.72 -7.43 -2.80
N ASP A 52 25.50 -7.28 -1.72
CA ASP A 52 26.69 -6.40 -1.61
C ASP A 52 26.46 -4.93 -1.98
N ARG A 53 25.21 -4.54 -2.19
CA ARG A 53 24.84 -3.18 -2.63
C ARG A 53 23.84 -2.47 -1.74
N VAL A 54 23.06 -3.20 -0.95
CA VAL A 54 22.06 -2.62 -0.05
C VAL A 54 22.48 -2.85 1.39
N HIS A 55 22.73 -1.77 2.10
CA HIS A 55 23.26 -1.77 3.47
C HIS A 55 22.23 -1.16 4.42
N PHE A 56 21.80 -1.93 5.42
CA PHE A 56 20.83 -1.50 6.41
C PHE A 56 21.50 -1.01 7.67
N HIS A 57 21.05 0.14 8.17
CA HIS A 57 21.55 0.79 9.38
C HIS A 57 20.39 0.91 10.38
N PRO A 58 20.25 -0.04 11.32
CA PRO A 58 19.19 0.00 12.32
C PRO A 58 19.42 1.09 13.36
N ALA A 59 18.37 1.87 13.65
CA ALA A 59 18.44 2.89 14.67
C ALA A 59 18.60 2.30 16.08
N PRO A 60 19.47 2.82 16.92
CA PRO A 60 19.56 2.45 18.34
C PRO A 60 18.48 3.14 19.18
N VAL A 61 17.80 4.15 18.61
CA VAL A 61 16.86 5.05 19.29
C VAL A 61 15.39 4.70 19.02
N GLN A 62 14.50 5.12 19.89
CA GLN A 62 13.06 5.08 19.70
C GLN A 62 12.57 6.19 18.77
N ARG A 63 11.28 6.15 18.37
CA ARG A 63 10.67 7.05 17.38
C ARG A 63 10.98 8.53 17.59
N VAL A 64 10.92 9.02 18.82
CA VAL A 64 11.16 10.44 19.15
C VAL A 64 12.60 10.88 18.83
N GLY A 65 13.57 9.97 18.93
CA GLY A 65 14.97 10.22 18.60
C GLY A 65 15.32 10.04 17.12
N MET A 66 14.37 9.66 16.26
CA MET A 66 14.65 9.29 14.88
C MET A 66 15.17 10.48 14.06
N ALA A 67 14.53 11.66 14.12
CA ALA A 67 14.92 12.79 13.26
C ALA A 67 16.39 13.24 13.50
N PRO A 68 16.85 13.49 14.74
CA PRO A 68 18.26 13.82 14.98
C PRO A 68 19.23 12.66 14.70
N TRP A 69 18.79 11.41 14.87
CA TRP A 69 19.61 10.26 14.52
C TRP A 69 19.79 10.15 13.00
N ILE A 70 18.71 10.32 12.21
CA ILE A 70 18.76 10.32 10.74
C ILE A 70 19.72 11.40 10.24
N ALA A 71 19.64 12.62 10.76
CA ALA A 71 20.53 13.70 10.37
C ALA A 71 22.00 13.37 10.68
N ARG A 72 22.30 12.84 11.87
CA ARG A 72 23.67 12.51 12.28
C ARG A 72 24.24 11.28 11.55
N GLU A 73 23.49 10.18 11.54
CA GLU A 73 23.96 8.94 10.91
C GLU A 73 23.99 9.07 9.39
N GLY A 74 22.99 9.76 8.82
CA GLY A 74 22.97 10.09 7.40
C GLY A 74 24.18 10.92 7.00
N ALA A 75 24.55 11.96 7.77
CA ALA A 75 25.75 12.74 7.50
C ALA A 75 27.04 11.91 7.55
N ARG A 76 27.14 10.96 8.51
CA ARG A 76 28.26 10.01 8.57
C ARG A 76 28.34 9.15 7.31
N LEU A 77 27.21 8.63 6.84
CA LEU A 77 27.13 7.80 5.64
C LEU A 77 27.43 8.61 4.37
N LEU A 78 26.90 9.83 4.24
CA LEU A 78 27.19 10.71 3.11
C LEU A 78 28.69 11.06 3.04
N ASN A 79 29.33 11.34 4.18
CA ASN A 79 30.77 11.62 4.23
C ASN A 79 31.63 10.39 3.85
N SER A 80 31.17 9.17 4.18
CA SER A 80 31.91 7.95 3.92
C SER A 80 31.71 7.39 2.51
N TYR A 81 30.50 7.48 1.97
CA TYR A 81 30.11 6.78 0.75
C TYR A 81 29.48 7.70 -0.31
N GLY A 82 29.01 8.88 0.07
CA GLY A 82 28.22 9.76 -0.79
C GLY A 82 26.82 9.23 -1.09
N ALA A 83 25.94 10.09 -1.52
CA ALA A 83 24.67 9.73 -2.18
C ALA A 83 24.24 10.89 -3.10
N ASP A 84 23.53 10.55 -4.17
CA ASP A 84 23.02 11.52 -5.15
C ASP A 84 21.61 11.98 -4.80
N LEU A 85 20.89 11.20 -4.00
CA LEU A 85 19.51 11.48 -3.58
C LEU A 85 19.21 10.83 -2.22
N ILE A 86 18.53 11.56 -1.36
CA ILE A 86 17.90 11.05 -0.13
C ILE A 86 16.45 10.74 -0.44
N VAL A 87 15.99 9.50 -0.17
CA VAL A 87 14.61 9.06 -0.35
C VAL A 87 13.99 8.80 1.01
N SER A 88 12.98 9.56 1.40
CA SER A 88 12.36 9.49 2.73
C SER A 88 10.93 8.96 2.66
N HIS A 89 10.67 7.79 3.27
CA HIS A 89 9.33 7.24 3.44
C HIS A 89 8.64 7.94 4.61
N ASP A 90 7.72 8.85 4.31
CA ASP A 90 7.15 9.78 5.27
C ASP A 90 5.74 9.35 5.71
N TYR A 91 5.57 9.15 7.02
CA TYR A 91 4.32 8.72 7.63
C TYR A 91 4.26 9.05 9.13
N GLY A 92 3.07 9.00 9.69
CA GLY A 92 2.82 9.21 11.12
C GLY A 92 3.18 10.61 11.57
N TRP A 93 4.17 10.77 12.44
CA TRP A 93 4.69 12.06 12.91
C TRP A 93 5.82 12.61 12.06
N PHE A 94 6.06 12.04 10.90
CA PHE A 94 7.00 12.52 9.88
C PHE A 94 8.47 12.67 10.35
N TYR A 95 8.89 11.92 11.36
CA TYR A 95 10.28 11.96 11.84
C TYR A 95 11.30 11.66 10.75
N ASN A 96 10.95 10.77 9.81
CA ASN A 96 11.80 10.44 8.66
C ASN A 96 12.02 11.68 7.79
N GLY A 97 10.95 12.34 7.35
CA GLY A 97 11.03 13.52 6.52
C GLY A 97 11.70 14.72 7.20
N ILE A 98 11.44 14.92 8.51
CA ILE A 98 12.09 15.98 9.29
C ILE A 98 13.59 15.73 9.34
N GLY A 99 14.02 14.51 9.68
CA GLY A 99 15.45 14.16 9.73
C GLY A 99 16.13 14.23 8.36
N SER A 100 15.44 13.81 7.31
CA SER A 100 15.91 13.90 5.91
C SER A 100 16.05 15.34 5.44
N ALA A 101 15.13 16.23 5.81
CA ALA A 101 15.22 17.65 5.49
C ALA A 101 16.41 18.31 6.19
N TRP A 102 16.65 18.01 7.47
CA TRP A 102 17.84 18.52 8.18
C TRP A 102 19.14 18.01 7.55
N LEU A 103 19.17 16.71 7.19
CA LEU A 103 20.32 16.12 6.50
C LEU A 103 20.56 16.76 5.15
N SER A 104 19.52 16.92 4.33
CA SER A 104 19.58 17.56 3.02
C SER A 104 20.10 18.99 3.12
N GLN A 105 19.59 19.78 4.06
CA GLN A 105 20.04 21.15 4.28
C GLN A 105 21.51 21.23 4.70
N ALA A 106 21.97 20.29 5.52
CA ALA A 106 23.36 20.28 6.01
C ALA A 106 24.36 19.76 4.96
N SER A 107 23.94 18.84 4.09
CA SER A 107 24.83 18.16 3.13
C SER A 107 24.74 18.70 1.70
N GLY A 108 23.69 19.45 1.37
CA GLY A 108 23.37 19.86 -0.01
C GLY A 108 22.77 18.75 -0.89
N VAL A 109 22.70 17.52 -0.40
CA VAL A 109 22.09 16.39 -1.16
C VAL A 109 20.56 16.56 -1.17
N PRO A 110 19.92 16.59 -2.35
CA PRO A 110 18.46 16.76 -2.44
C PRO A 110 17.72 15.59 -1.80
N TYR A 111 16.52 15.85 -1.23
CA TYR A 111 15.67 14.78 -0.73
C TYR A 111 14.28 14.76 -1.37
N LEU A 112 13.77 13.54 -1.56
CA LEU A 112 12.45 13.22 -2.03
C LEU A 112 11.60 12.77 -0.83
N SER A 113 10.48 13.47 -0.57
CA SER A 113 9.48 13.06 0.43
C SER A 113 8.47 12.11 -0.19
N GLU A 114 8.35 10.89 0.30
CA GLU A 114 7.43 9.88 -0.22
C GLU A 114 6.19 9.73 0.65
N LEU A 115 5.04 10.05 0.07
CA LEU A 115 3.73 9.93 0.71
C LEU A 115 2.90 8.85 0.00
N HIS A 116 2.83 7.65 0.58
CA HIS A 116 2.09 6.54 -0.01
C HIS A 116 0.57 6.73 0.12
N HIS A 117 0.12 7.29 1.23
CA HIS A 117 -1.24 7.70 1.51
C HIS A 117 -1.26 8.66 2.69
N VAL A 118 -2.35 9.36 2.87
CA VAL A 118 -2.60 10.21 4.04
C VAL A 118 -3.76 9.61 4.84
N PRO A 119 -3.56 9.27 6.13
CA PRO A 119 -4.65 8.79 6.98
C PRO A 119 -5.84 9.75 6.95
N GLY A 120 -7.06 9.21 6.85
CA GLY A 120 -8.27 10.02 6.76
C GLY A 120 -8.52 10.68 5.39
N HIS A 121 -7.82 10.26 4.33
CA HIS A 121 -8.10 10.68 2.97
C HIS A 121 -8.30 9.45 2.05
N PRO A 122 -9.38 9.41 1.24
CA PRO A 122 -10.42 10.44 1.06
C PRO A 122 -11.38 10.58 2.25
N VAL A 123 -11.64 9.51 3.02
CA VAL A 123 -12.57 9.52 4.16
C VAL A 123 -11.88 9.05 5.43
N ALA A 124 -12.08 9.78 6.53
CA ALA A 124 -11.56 9.39 7.83
C ALA A 124 -12.47 8.36 8.51
N ALA A 125 -11.90 7.24 8.96
CA ALA A 125 -12.62 6.22 9.72
C ALA A 125 -12.92 6.68 11.16
N ASN A 126 -12.09 7.56 11.73
CA ASN A 126 -12.22 8.04 13.10
C ASN A 126 -11.59 9.44 13.31
N LEU A 127 -11.73 9.99 14.52
CA LEU A 127 -11.17 11.30 14.88
C LEU A 127 -9.65 11.33 14.85
N LYS A 128 -8.99 10.21 15.17
CA LYS A 128 -7.54 10.11 15.09
C LYS A 128 -7.05 10.31 13.65
N GLU A 129 -7.68 9.69 12.67
CA GLU A 129 -7.30 9.87 11.27
C GLU A 129 -7.52 11.31 10.77
N ARG A 130 -8.56 12.01 11.28
CA ARG A 130 -8.74 13.45 11.00
C ARG A 130 -7.57 14.27 11.53
N PHE A 131 -7.12 13.97 12.75
CA PHE A 131 -5.97 14.63 13.36
C PHE A 131 -4.67 14.29 12.60
N ASP A 132 -4.46 13.03 12.26
CA ASP A 132 -3.30 12.59 11.49
C ASP A 132 -3.26 13.29 10.10
N LYS A 133 -4.42 13.51 9.46
CA LYS A 133 -4.53 14.28 8.21
C LYS A 133 -4.10 15.75 8.40
N ALA A 134 -4.50 16.38 9.49
CA ALA A 134 -4.09 17.76 9.80
C ALA A 134 -2.57 17.86 10.03
N ILE A 135 -1.98 16.89 10.75
CA ILE A 135 -0.53 16.81 10.93
C ILE A 135 0.17 16.63 9.57
N ALA A 136 -0.35 15.75 8.71
CA ALA A 136 0.21 15.55 7.38
C ALA A 136 0.18 16.85 6.55
N GLN A 137 -0.89 17.63 6.63
CA GLN A 137 -1.00 18.91 5.94
C GLN A 137 0.04 19.92 6.44
N VAL A 138 0.24 20.03 7.75
CA VAL A 138 1.27 20.90 8.34
C VAL A 138 2.66 20.47 7.89
N TYR A 139 2.95 19.17 7.95
CA TYR A 139 4.23 18.63 7.49
C TYR A 139 4.47 18.91 6.00
N VAL A 140 3.50 18.63 5.13
CA VAL A 140 3.64 18.84 3.69
C VAL A 140 3.93 20.30 3.35
N ARG A 141 3.24 21.25 3.99
CA ARG A 141 3.49 22.68 3.81
C ARG A 141 4.91 23.06 4.25
N TRP A 142 5.35 22.55 5.39
CA TRP A 142 6.70 22.78 5.89
C TRP A 142 7.78 22.14 4.99
N ALA A 143 7.52 20.91 4.50
CA ALA A 143 8.44 20.18 3.64
C ALA A 143 8.50 20.73 2.21
N CYS A 144 7.45 21.42 1.75
CA CYS A 144 7.38 22.01 0.41
C CYS A 144 8.51 23.03 0.14
N GLU A 145 9.02 23.70 1.17
CA GLU A 145 10.15 24.63 1.06
C GLU A 145 11.53 23.94 1.15
N ARG A 146 11.56 22.62 1.39
CA ARG A 146 12.77 21.86 1.75
C ARG A 146 13.03 20.66 0.88
N ALA A 147 11.94 19.98 0.47
CA ALA A 147 12.02 18.83 -0.40
C ALA A 147 12.26 19.26 -1.86
N LYS A 148 13.05 18.48 -2.58
CA LYS A 148 13.17 18.62 -4.04
C LYS A 148 11.86 18.28 -4.75
N ALA A 149 11.18 17.24 -4.27
CA ALA A 149 9.89 16.80 -4.78
C ALA A 149 9.13 15.96 -3.75
N PHE A 150 7.85 15.75 -4.02
CA PHE A 150 6.98 14.80 -3.33
C PHE A 150 6.68 13.63 -4.26
N ARG A 151 6.97 12.42 -3.80
CA ARG A 151 6.53 11.23 -4.50
C ARG A 151 5.19 10.74 -3.95
N VAL A 152 4.28 10.43 -4.87
CA VAL A 152 3.01 9.76 -4.59
C VAL A 152 2.90 8.49 -5.43
N VAL A 153 2.05 7.55 -5.00
CA VAL A 153 2.01 6.20 -5.59
C VAL A 153 0.87 5.99 -6.59
N ASN A 154 -0.05 6.94 -6.71
CA ASN A 154 -1.17 6.91 -7.64
C ASN A 154 -1.41 8.28 -8.29
N HIS A 155 -2.12 8.27 -9.41
CA HIS A 155 -2.47 9.47 -10.17
C HIS A 155 -3.75 10.15 -9.69
N ASP A 156 -4.57 9.45 -8.91
CA ASP A 156 -5.94 9.84 -8.63
C ASP A 156 -6.03 10.88 -7.50
N GLU A 157 -6.04 10.43 -6.27
CA GLU A 157 -6.38 11.25 -5.12
C GLU A 157 -5.21 12.05 -4.53
N MET A 158 -4.02 11.45 -4.49
CA MET A 158 -2.87 12.05 -3.80
C MET A 158 -2.33 13.32 -4.47
N PRO A 159 -2.18 13.39 -5.82
CA PRO A 159 -1.76 14.63 -6.48
C PRO A 159 -2.74 15.77 -6.26
N ALA A 160 -4.05 15.51 -6.31
CA ALA A 160 -5.09 16.50 -6.07
C ALA A 160 -5.04 17.01 -4.62
N LEU A 161 -4.88 16.12 -3.65
CA LEU A 161 -4.73 16.47 -2.24
C LEU A 161 -3.52 17.37 -2.00
N LEU A 162 -2.35 17.00 -2.50
CA LEU A 162 -1.11 17.78 -2.31
C LEU A 162 -1.23 19.18 -2.94
N ARG A 163 -1.80 19.28 -4.15
CA ARG A 163 -2.08 20.59 -4.76
C ARG A 163 -3.03 21.45 -3.92
N SER A 164 -4.06 20.84 -3.34
CA SER A 164 -4.99 21.55 -2.44
C SER A 164 -4.31 22.07 -1.17
N TRP A 165 -3.16 21.50 -0.79
CA TRP A 165 -2.33 21.92 0.33
C TRP A 165 -1.25 22.94 -0.06
N GLY A 166 -1.18 23.31 -1.34
CA GLY A 166 -0.26 24.32 -1.87
C GLY A 166 1.02 23.78 -2.49
N VAL A 167 1.15 22.46 -2.69
CA VAL A 167 2.33 21.88 -3.36
C VAL A 167 2.24 22.18 -4.87
N PRO A 168 3.27 22.83 -5.46
CA PRO A 168 3.33 23.07 -6.90
C PRO A 168 3.28 21.76 -7.70
N ALA A 169 2.56 21.75 -8.82
CA ALA A 169 2.43 20.57 -9.65
C ALA A 169 3.79 20.00 -10.12
N GLY A 170 4.74 20.88 -10.40
CA GLY A 170 6.11 20.53 -10.80
C GLY A 170 6.93 19.83 -9.71
N MET A 171 6.51 19.88 -8.45
CA MET A 171 7.14 19.15 -7.35
C MET A 171 6.51 17.77 -7.12
N ILE A 172 5.39 17.44 -7.75
CA ILE A 172 4.70 16.15 -7.54
C ILE A 172 5.21 15.14 -8.57
N ARG A 173 5.72 14.01 -8.08
CA ARG A 173 6.18 12.88 -8.91
C ARG A 173 5.33 11.67 -8.61
N VAL A 174 4.61 11.20 -9.62
CA VAL A 174 3.85 9.93 -9.51
C VAL A 174 4.77 8.80 -9.92
N LEU A 175 5.26 8.06 -8.94
CA LEU A 175 6.12 6.89 -9.13
C LEU A 175 5.49 5.70 -8.39
N PRO A 176 4.70 4.86 -9.08
CA PRO A 176 4.05 3.70 -8.47
C PRO A 176 5.05 2.73 -7.87
N SER A 177 4.67 2.09 -6.77
CA SER A 177 5.43 0.99 -6.16
C SER A 177 4.54 -0.20 -5.80
N LEU A 178 3.28 -0.17 -6.20
CA LEU A 178 2.41 -1.33 -6.14
C LEU A 178 2.79 -2.25 -7.30
N TYR A 179 3.40 -3.37 -6.98
CA TYR A 179 3.78 -4.40 -7.95
C TYR A 179 3.20 -5.75 -7.56
N ILE A 180 3.00 -6.61 -8.54
CA ILE A 180 2.49 -7.97 -8.38
C ILE A 180 3.45 -8.95 -9.05
N ASP A 181 3.68 -10.07 -8.39
CA ASP A 181 4.33 -11.24 -8.99
C ASP A 181 3.28 -11.99 -9.82
N LEU A 182 3.29 -11.76 -11.12
CA LEU A 182 2.32 -12.35 -12.05
C LEU A 182 2.59 -13.83 -12.34
N ASP A 183 3.72 -14.39 -11.94
CA ASP A 183 3.96 -15.84 -12.01
C ASP A 183 3.19 -16.57 -10.92
N THR A 184 3.12 -15.98 -9.74
CA THR A 184 2.34 -16.50 -8.59
C THR A 184 0.85 -16.16 -8.72
N PHE A 185 0.53 -14.87 -8.94
CA PHE A 185 -0.84 -14.38 -9.05
C PHE A 185 -1.26 -14.36 -10.52
N ARG A 186 -1.80 -15.46 -10.98
CA ARG A 186 -2.29 -15.66 -12.36
C ARG A 186 -3.56 -16.51 -12.38
N PRO A 187 -4.35 -16.42 -13.44
CA PRO A 187 -5.52 -17.24 -13.58
C PRO A 187 -5.13 -18.74 -13.68
N VAL A 188 -5.85 -19.58 -12.96
CA VAL A 188 -5.83 -21.03 -13.12
C VAL A 188 -7.28 -21.48 -13.01
N PRO A 189 -7.77 -22.34 -13.93
CA PRO A 189 -9.13 -22.88 -13.84
C PRO A 189 -9.34 -23.54 -12.49
N THR A 190 -10.18 -22.95 -11.65
CA THR A 190 -10.43 -23.41 -10.28
C THR A 190 -11.91 -23.23 -9.96
N PRO A 191 -12.61 -24.28 -9.44
CA PRO A 191 -13.99 -24.15 -9.03
C PRO A 191 -14.16 -23.12 -7.91
N SER A 192 -15.19 -22.27 -8.01
CA SER A 192 -15.49 -21.29 -6.96
C SER A 192 -16.09 -21.96 -5.72
N GLU A 193 -15.46 -21.75 -4.58
CA GLU A 193 -15.91 -22.24 -3.27
C GLU A 193 -16.47 -21.12 -2.39
N VAL A 194 -16.12 -19.88 -2.65
CA VAL A 194 -16.42 -18.70 -1.86
C VAL A 194 -17.11 -17.67 -2.74
N ASP A 195 -18.20 -17.09 -2.26
CA ASP A 195 -18.90 -16.05 -2.99
C ASP A 195 -18.24 -14.68 -2.76
N VAL A 196 -17.89 -14.35 -1.50
CA VAL A 196 -17.22 -13.09 -1.14
C VAL A 196 -15.97 -13.34 -0.29
N LEU A 197 -14.85 -12.83 -0.75
CA LEU A 197 -13.56 -12.91 -0.06
C LEU A 197 -13.11 -11.52 0.37
N TYR A 198 -12.70 -11.39 1.63
CA TYR A 198 -11.93 -10.27 2.15
C TYR A 198 -10.53 -10.73 2.54
N VAL A 199 -9.52 -9.93 2.23
CA VAL A 199 -8.12 -10.15 2.64
C VAL A 199 -7.54 -8.86 3.19
N GLY A 200 -7.04 -8.90 4.42
CA GLY A 200 -6.37 -7.74 5.01
C GLY A 200 -6.42 -7.68 6.52
N ARG A 201 -5.74 -6.69 7.08
CA ARG A 201 -5.77 -6.44 8.53
C ARG A 201 -7.19 -6.06 8.98
N MET A 202 -7.61 -6.55 10.14
CA MET A 202 -8.91 -6.21 10.70
C MET A 202 -8.78 -4.96 11.59
N VAL A 203 -8.78 -3.79 10.94
CA VAL A 203 -8.68 -2.45 11.55
C VAL A 203 -9.80 -1.54 11.02
N GLU A 204 -10.06 -0.42 11.68
CA GLU A 204 -11.21 0.45 11.43
C GLU A 204 -11.31 0.94 9.97
N ASN A 205 -10.21 1.41 9.39
CA ASN A 205 -10.21 1.94 8.03
C ASN A 205 -10.46 0.91 6.93
N LYS A 206 -10.61 -0.37 7.27
CA LYS A 206 -10.92 -1.44 6.30
C LYS A 206 -12.42 -1.65 6.07
N GLY A 207 -13.29 -0.99 6.84
CA GLY A 207 -14.74 -0.99 6.65
C GLY A 207 -15.39 -2.36 6.82
N LEU A 208 -14.88 -3.20 7.72
CA LEU A 208 -15.41 -4.53 7.98
C LEU A 208 -16.85 -4.52 8.49
N ASP A 209 -17.24 -3.49 9.23
CA ASP A 209 -18.60 -3.23 9.68
C ASP A 209 -19.57 -3.09 8.50
N ARG A 210 -19.17 -2.35 7.46
CA ARG A 210 -19.94 -2.17 6.23
C ARG A 210 -20.01 -3.46 5.41
N ILE A 211 -18.91 -4.21 5.33
CA ILE A 211 -18.90 -5.52 4.67
C ILE A 211 -19.90 -6.45 5.34
N VAL A 212 -19.84 -6.61 6.66
CA VAL A 212 -20.76 -7.50 7.40
C VAL A 212 -22.21 -7.04 7.29
N ALA A 213 -22.48 -5.73 7.32
CA ALA A 213 -23.82 -5.19 7.12
C ALA A 213 -24.35 -5.44 5.69
N ALA A 214 -23.54 -5.22 4.66
CA ALA A 214 -23.93 -5.51 3.27
C ALA A 214 -24.24 -7.01 3.07
N LEU A 215 -23.43 -7.91 3.64
CA LEU A 215 -23.66 -9.36 3.61
C LEU A 215 -24.94 -9.76 4.34
N GLN A 216 -25.28 -9.14 5.46
CA GLN A 216 -26.55 -9.32 6.15
C GLN A 216 -27.74 -8.95 5.24
N HIS A 217 -27.66 -7.79 4.57
CA HIS A 217 -28.72 -7.33 3.66
C HIS A 217 -28.90 -8.29 2.46
N LEU A 218 -27.80 -8.84 1.91
CA LEU A 218 -27.89 -9.87 0.87
C LEU A 218 -28.62 -11.11 1.39
N ARG A 219 -28.37 -11.54 2.62
CA ARG A 219 -29.08 -12.68 3.24
C ARG A 219 -30.57 -12.41 3.43
N VAL A 220 -30.94 -11.23 3.91
CA VAL A 220 -32.34 -10.82 4.06
C VAL A 220 -33.07 -10.81 2.70
N ALA A 221 -32.35 -10.44 1.62
CA ALA A 221 -32.86 -10.51 0.25
C ALA A 221 -32.88 -11.92 -0.34
N GLY A 222 -32.76 -12.98 0.49
CA GLY A 222 -32.87 -14.39 0.08
C GLY A 222 -31.57 -15.01 -0.44
N ARG A 223 -30.44 -14.29 -0.43
CA ARG A 223 -29.14 -14.83 -0.84
C ARG A 223 -28.22 -15.01 0.37
N THR A 224 -27.82 -16.24 0.64
CA THR A 224 -26.83 -16.54 1.70
C THR A 224 -25.45 -16.78 1.07
N PRO A 225 -24.58 -15.75 0.96
CA PRO A 225 -23.27 -15.92 0.35
C PRO A 225 -22.35 -16.74 1.26
N ARG A 226 -21.49 -17.55 0.65
CA ARG A 226 -20.36 -18.19 1.33
C ARG A 226 -19.24 -17.14 1.46
N VAL A 227 -18.89 -16.81 2.70
CA VAL A 227 -17.97 -15.71 3.01
C VAL A 227 -16.68 -16.25 3.61
N ARG A 228 -15.55 -15.68 3.19
CA ARG A 228 -14.24 -15.93 3.79
C ARG A 228 -13.56 -14.63 4.12
N LEU A 229 -13.05 -14.51 5.35
CA LEU A 229 -12.33 -13.35 5.84
C LEU A 229 -10.93 -13.79 6.27
N ILE A 230 -9.91 -13.30 5.55
CA ILE A 230 -8.50 -13.64 5.79
C ILE A 230 -7.78 -12.45 6.41
N GLY A 231 -7.13 -12.68 7.55
CA GLY A 231 -6.28 -11.72 8.23
C GLY A 231 -6.58 -11.56 9.71
N LYS A 232 -5.73 -10.79 10.38
CA LYS A 232 -5.78 -10.48 11.82
C LYS A 232 -5.91 -8.99 12.07
N GLY A 233 -6.26 -8.63 13.29
CA GLY A 233 -6.24 -7.25 13.75
C GLY A 233 -7.04 -7.07 15.04
N PRO A 234 -6.97 -5.88 15.63
CA PRO A 234 -7.65 -5.58 16.90
C PRO A 234 -9.18 -5.74 16.81
N LEU A 235 -9.78 -5.61 15.61
CA LEU A 235 -11.22 -5.75 15.42
C LEU A 235 -11.67 -7.19 15.17
N GLN A 236 -10.78 -8.19 15.14
CA GLN A 236 -11.15 -9.57 14.77
C GLN A 236 -12.25 -10.17 15.63
N ALA A 237 -12.15 -10.00 16.95
CA ALA A 237 -13.17 -10.49 17.87
C ALA A 237 -14.53 -9.80 17.66
N GLN A 238 -14.51 -8.49 17.46
CA GLN A 238 -15.71 -7.70 17.16
C GLN A 238 -16.35 -8.13 15.84
N VAL A 239 -15.57 -8.32 14.78
CA VAL A 239 -16.06 -8.76 13.46
C VAL A 239 -16.70 -10.15 13.56
N ARG A 240 -16.10 -11.09 14.31
CA ARG A 240 -16.70 -12.40 14.58
C ARG A 240 -18.05 -12.28 15.28
N ALA A 241 -18.12 -11.45 16.33
CA ALA A 241 -19.36 -11.21 17.07
C ALA A 241 -20.43 -10.54 16.18
N ASP A 242 -20.03 -9.59 15.34
CA ASP A 242 -20.94 -8.93 14.39
C ASP A 242 -21.49 -9.90 13.34
N CYS A 243 -20.66 -10.78 12.80
CA CYS A 243 -21.11 -11.84 11.88
C CYS A 243 -22.14 -12.74 12.55
N ALA A 244 -21.86 -13.20 13.77
CA ALA A 244 -22.78 -14.06 14.51
C ALA A 244 -24.12 -13.36 14.82
N ARG A 245 -24.08 -12.12 15.32
CA ARG A 245 -25.27 -11.33 15.62
C ARG A 245 -26.14 -11.06 14.39
N ARG A 246 -25.53 -10.86 13.23
CA ARG A 246 -26.20 -10.58 11.96
C ARG A 246 -26.54 -11.85 11.15
N GLY A 247 -26.18 -13.03 11.64
CA GLY A 247 -26.41 -14.30 10.97
C GLY A 247 -25.59 -14.46 9.67
N VAL A 248 -24.44 -13.82 9.57
CA VAL A 248 -23.51 -13.96 8.45
C VAL A 248 -22.57 -15.13 8.73
N ALA A 249 -22.74 -16.24 7.98
CA ALA A 249 -21.83 -17.39 8.08
C ALA A 249 -20.51 -17.08 7.36
N ALA A 250 -19.47 -16.75 8.11
CA ALA A 250 -18.15 -16.44 7.59
C ALA A 250 -17.07 -17.40 8.11
N GLN A 251 -16.25 -17.91 7.18
CA GLN A 251 -15.01 -18.61 7.52
C GLN A 251 -13.91 -17.59 7.80
N PHE A 252 -13.23 -17.73 8.94
CA PHE A 252 -12.11 -16.89 9.30
C PHE A 252 -10.79 -17.65 9.19
N ILE A 253 -9.82 -17.07 8.48
CA ILE A 253 -8.47 -17.58 8.37
C ILE A 253 -7.53 -16.47 8.89
N ASP A 254 -6.78 -16.77 9.93
CA ASP A 254 -5.94 -15.77 10.58
C ASP A 254 -4.71 -15.39 9.75
N TRP A 255 -4.14 -16.36 9.06
CA TRP A 255 -2.91 -16.21 8.30
C TRP A 255 -2.84 -17.24 7.17
N VAL A 256 -2.22 -16.84 6.05
CA VAL A 256 -1.93 -17.69 4.89
C VAL A 256 -0.42 -17.84 4.78
N ALA A 257 0.07 -19.06 4.64
CA ALA A 257 1.49 -19.37 4.79
C ALA A 257 2.36 -18.89 3.61
N SER A 258 1.76 -18.77 2.42
CA SER A 258 2.52 -18.39 1.22
C SER A 258 1.71 -17.56 0.24
N PRO A 259 2.37 -16.78 -0.65
CA PRO A 259 1.70 -16.11 -1.77
C PRO A 259 0.94 -17.07 -2.69
N ALA A 260 1.45 -18.28 -2.90
CA ALA A 260 0.79 -19.29 -3.74
C ALA A 260 -0.53 -19.76 -3.12
N GLU A 261 -0.58 -19.97 -1.80
CA GLU A 261 -1.80 -20.30 -1.08
C GLU A 261 -2.80 -19.13 -1.12
N LEU A 262 -2.30 -17.90 -0.99
CA LEU A 262 -3.15 -16.71 -1.10
C LEU A 262 -3.75 -16.58 -2.51
N ALA A 263 -2.98 -16.85 -3.56
CA ALA A 263 -3.46 -16.86 -4.94
C ALA A 263 -4.59 -17.91 -5.14
N GLU A 264 -4.49 -19.06 -4.47
CA GLU A 264 -5.52 -20.08 -4.50
C GLU A 264 -6.83 -19.58 -3.85
N HIS A 265 -6.75 -18.85 -2.75
CA HIS A 265 -7.93 -18.21 -2.16
C HIS A 265 -8.61 -17.21 -3.10
N TYR A 266 -7.83 -16.42 -3.83
CA TYR A 266 -8.39 -15.50 -4.84
C TYR A 266 -9.09 -16.27 -5.96
N ARG A 267 -8.48 -17.30 -6.55
CA ARG A 267 -9.05 -18.11 -7.64
C ARG A 267 -10.34 -18.78 -7.24
N ARG A 268 -10.48 -19.20 -5.97
CA ARG A 268 -11.68 -19.86 -5.42
C ARG A 268 -12.80 -18.89 -5.04
N ALA A 269 -12.56 -17.59 -5.11
CA ALA A 269 -13.56 -16.57 -4.80
C ALA A 269 -14.26 -16.06 -6.06
N LYS A 270 -15.57 -15.79 -5.96
CA LYS A 270 -16.31 -15.12 -7.03
C LYS A 270 -16.03 -13.64 -7.10
N VAL A 271 -15.91 -12.99 -5.94
CA VAL A 271 -15.67 -11.54 -5.81
C VAL A 271 -14.76 -11.29 -4.61
N VAL A 272 -13.81 -10.38 -4.77
CA VAL A 272 -13.02 -9.81 -3.65
C VAL A 272 -13.59 -8.45 -3.29
N VAL A 273 -13.72 -8.17 -2.00
CA VAL A 273 -14.29 -6.92 -1.49
C VAL A 273 -13.24 -6.05 -0.79
N CYS A 274 -13.22 -4.75 -1.14
CA CYS A 274 -12.44 -3.71 -0.49
C CYS A 274 -13.36 -2.56 -0.08
N ALA A 275 -13.68 -2.43 1.21
CA ALA A 275 -14.51 -1.35 1.75
C ALA A 275 -13.67 -0.32 2.53
N SER A 276 -12.39 -0.20 2.21
CA SER A 276 -11.46 0.70 2.91
C SER A 276 -11.87 2.17 2.75
N THR A 277 -11.56 2.98 3.76
CA THR A 277 -11.77 4.44 3.71
C THR A 277 -10.52 5.21 3.29
N CYS A 278 -9.36 4.54 3.33
CA CYS A 278 -8.06 5.15 3.01
C CYS A 278 -7.07 4.06 2.60
N GLU A 279 -6.47 4.17 1.42
CA GLU A 279 -5.42 3.29 0.88
C GLU A 279 -4.54 4.06 -0.11
N GLY A 280 -3.27 3.70 -0.20
CA GLY A 280 -2.41 4.19 -1.30
C GLY A 280 -2.56 3.33 -2.56
N GLY A 281 -2.66 2.02 -2.35
CA GLY A 281 -2.92 1.01 -3.37
C GLY A 281 -3.14 -0.33 -2.65
N PRO A 282 -4.38 -0.78 -2.53
CA PRO A 282 -4.69 -2.04 -1.85
C PRO A 282 -4.18 -3.22 -2.67
N ARG A 283 -2.99 -3.71 -2.33
CA ARG A 283 -2.29 -4.78 -3.06
C ARG A 283 -3.17 -6.02 -3.29
N PHE A 284 -3.90 -6.43 -2.27
CA PHE A 284 -4.75 -7.64 -2.33
C PHE A 284 -5.83 -7.57 -3.42
N THR A 285 -6.30 -6.38 -3.79
CA THR A 285 -7.28 -6.22 -4.88
C THR A 285 -6.63 -6.47 -6.23
N VAL A 286 -5.42 -5.98 -6.46
CA VAL A 286 -4.69 -6.19 -7.71
C VAL A 286 -4.19 -7.64 -7.81
N GLU A 287 -3.82 -8.27 -6.69
CA GLU A 287 -3.52 -9.71 -6.63
C GLU A 287 -4.74 -10.55 -7.05
N ALA A 288 -5.93 -10.19 -6.53
CA ALA A 288 -7.18 -10.84 -6.93
C ALA A 288 -7.48 -10.63 -8.42
N MET A 289 -7.33 -9.41 -8.93
CA MET A 289 -7.50 -9.09 -10.35
C MET A 289 -6.53 -9.91 -11.21
N ALA A 290 -5.27 -10.03 -10.82
CA ALA A 290 -4.28 -10.85 -11.52
C ALA A 290 -4.66 -12.34 -11.54
N CYS A 291 -5.36 -12.84 -10.51
CA CYS A 291 -5.91 -14.20 -10.46
C CYS A 291 -7.22 -14.39 -11.26
N GLY A 292 -7.75 -13.34 -11.89
CA GLY A 292 -9.01 -13.39 -12.65
C GLY A 292 -10.25 -13.21 -11.78
N THR A 293 -10.11 -12.73 -10.55
CA THR A 293 -11.22 -12.48 -9.63
C THR A 293 -11.58 -11.00 -9.63
N PRO A 294 -12.80 -10.61 -10.06
CA PRO A 294 -13.22 -9.22 -10.06
C PRO A 294 -13.37 -8.67 -8.65
N VAL A 295 -13.24 -7.36 -8.52
CA VAL A 295 -13.23 -6.65 -7.24
C VAL A 295 -14.42 -5.71 -7.13
N VAL A 296 -15.04 -5.65 -5.94
CA VAL A 296 -15.90 -4.52 -5.53
C VAL A 296 -15.08 -3.67 -4.55
N SER A 297 -14.88 -2.41 -4.88
CA SER A 297 -14.04 -1.51 -4.08
C SER A 297 -14.66 -0.14 -3.87
N THR A 298 -14.43 0.44 -2.71
CA THR A 298 -14.54 1.89 -2.51
C THR A 298 -13.49 2.61 -3.37
N PRO A 299 -13.71 3.91 -3.74
CA PRO A 299 -12.77 4.68 -4.56
C PRO A 299 -11.57 5.13 -3.72
N VAL A 300 -10.64 4.21 -3.43
CA VAL A 300 -9.42 4.47 -2.66
C VAL A 300 -8.17 4.08 -3.45
N GLY A 301 -7.15 4.92 -3.36
CA GLY A 301 -5.87 4.70 -4.03
C GLY A 301 -6.04 4.46 -5.52
N VAL A 302 -5.38 3.44 -6.05
CA VAL A 302 -5.43 3.08 -7.47
C VAL A 302 -6.78 2.51 -7.93
N MET A 303 -7.70 2.16 -7.00
CA MET A 303 -8.97 1.55 -7.36
C MET A 303 -9.90 2.51 -8.10
N THR A 304 -9.79 3.81 -7.83
CA THR A 304 -10.58 4.85 -8.50
C THR A 304 -10.42 4.78 -10.02
N SER A 305 -9.20 4.80 -10.52
CA SER A 305 -8.94 4.71 -11.97
C SER A 305 -9.08 3.28 -12.50
N LEU A 306 -8.66 2.27 -11.72
CA LEU A 306 -8.73 0.87 -12.17
C LEU A 306 -10.14 0.38 -12.43
N LEU A 307 -11.11 0.83 -11.66
CA LEU A 307 -12.50 0.38 -11.75
C LEU A 307 -13.45 1.43 -12.37
N ALA A 308 -12.93 2.56 -12.86
CA ALA A 308 -13.74 3.69 -13.34
C ALA A 308 -14.72 3.34 -14.45
N ASP A 309 -14.33 2.47 -15.37
CA ASP A 309 -15.16 2.02 -16.50
C ASP A 309 -16.06 0.81 -16.17
N GLY A 310 -15.94 0.24 -14.98
CA GLY A 310 -16.70 -0.94 -14.55
C GLY A 310 -16.32 -2.24 -15.25
N ALA A 311 -15.29 -2.24 -16.12
CA ALA A 311 -14.94 -3.40 -16.93
C ALA A 311 -14.33 -4.55 -16.10
N CYS A 312 -13.45 -4.25 -15.15
CA CYS A 312 -12.70 -5.27 -14.38
C CYS A 312 -13.16 -5.44 -12.93
N GLY A 313 -14.29 -4.84 -12.58
CA GLY A 313 -14.88 -4.84 -11.24
C GLY A 313 -15.84 -3.67 -11.07
N ARG A 314 -16.21 -3.36 -9.85
CA ARG A 314 -17.22 -2.34 -9.56
C ARG A 314 -16.75 -1.38 -8.47
N LEU A 315 -16.93 -0.07 -8.69
CA LEU A 315 -16.79 0.92 -7.63
C LEU A 315 -18.10 1.04 -6.84
N CYS A 316 -17.99 1.09 -5.51
CA CYS A 316 -19.10 1.41 -4.62
C CYS A 316 -18.81 2.69 -3.83
N GLY A 317 -19.84 3.31 -3.28
CA GLY A 317 -19.70 4.40 -2.31
C GLY A 317 -19.14 3.92 -0.96
N PHE A 318 -18.96 4.88 -0.05
CA PHE A 318 -18.51 4.58 1.32
C PHE A 318 -19.65 4.19 2.26
N ASP A 319 -20.77 3.75 1.74
CA ASP A 319 -21.95 3.31 2.47
C ASP A 319 -22.26 1.82 2.22
N THR A 320 -23.07 1.26 3.13
CA THR A 320 -23.42 -0.17 3.11
C THR A 320 -24.30 -0.53 1.92
N GLU A 321 -25.21 0.35 1.52
CA GLU A 321 -26.18 0.06 0.47
C GLU A 321 -25.51 0.02 -0.92
N SER A 322 -24.67 0.98 -1.22
CA SER A 322 -23.86 0.97 -2.44
C SER A 322 -23.00 -0.29 -2.53
N LEU A 323 -22.34 -0.68 -1.43
CA LEU A 323 -21.55 -1.91 -1.38
C LEU A 323 -22.40 -3.16 -1.63
N ARG A 324 -23.59 -3.24 -1.01
CA ARG A 324 -24.53 -4.34 -1.22
C ARG A 324 -24.97 -4.44 -2.67
N MET A 325 -25.31 -3.31 -3.31
CA MET A 325 -25.77 -3.28 -4.70
C MET A 325 -24.70 -3.82 -5.64
N GLU A 326 -23.46 -3.36 -5.51
CA GLU A 326 -22.38 -3.78 -6.40
C GLU A 326 -21.96 -5.25 -6.17
N LEU A 327 -21.97 -5.72 -4.92
CA LEU A 327 -21.80 -7.14 -4.63
C LEU A 327 -22.93 -7.97 -5.26
N SER A 328 -24.19 -7.54 -5.13
CA SER A 328 -25.35 -8.22 -5.73
C SER A 328 -25.23 -8.29 -7.26
N THR A 329 -24.81 -7.21 -7.90
CA THR A 329 -24.60 -7.14 -9.35
C THR A 329 -23.64 -8.22 -9.85
N LEU A 330 -22.45 -8.32 -9.26
CA LEU A 330 -21.48 -9.34 -9.66
C LEU A 330 -21.88 -10.76 -9.24
N LEU A 331 -22.52 -10.92 -8.09
CA LEU A 331 -22.91 -12.25 -7.60
C LEU A 331 -24.09 -12.85 -8.37
N ASN A 332 -24.97 -12.04 -8.94
CA ASN A 332 -26.16 -12.50 -9.67
C ASN A 332 -25.96 -12.64 -11.18
N ASN A 333 -24.82 -12.18 -11.72
CA ASN A 333 -24.55 -12.21 -13.14
C ASN A 333 -23.21 -12.92 -13.43
N ASP A 334 -23.31 -14.20 -13.78
CA ASP A 334 -22.14 -15.05 -14.06
C ASP A 334 -21.37 -14.63 -15.32
N GLU A 335 -22.06 -14.11 -16.33
CA GLU A 335 -21.44 -13.62 -17.55
C GLU A 335 -20.64 -12.34 -17.28
N LEU A 336 -21.26 -11.35 -16.63
CA LEU A 336 -20.58 -10.11 -16.20
C LEU A 336 -19.38 -10.44 -15.31
N ARG A 337 -19.53 -11.36 -14.35
CA ARG A 337 -18.42 -11.72 -13.47
C ARG A 337 -17.26 -12.35 -14.23
N ARG A 338 -17.56 -13.21 -15.22
CA ARG A 338 -16.55 -13.85 -16.05
C ARG A 338 -15.83 -12.82 -16.94
N SER A 339 -16.59 -11.95 -17.62
CA SER A 339 -16.01 -10.89 -18.45
C SER A 339 -15.18 -9.92 -17.63
N SER A 340 -15.66 -9.53 -16.43
CA SER A 340 -14.88 -8.67 -15.52
C SER A 340 -13.61 -9.35 -15.01
N GLY A 341 -13.64 -10.66 -14.79
CA GLY A 341 -12.43 -11.42 -14.42
C GLY A 341 -11.37 -11.41 -15.51
N LEU A 342 -11.75 -11.58 -16.77
CA LEU A 342 -10.82 -11.49 -17.92
C LEU A 342 -10.22 -10.09 -18.05
N ALA A 343 -11.05 -9.06 -17.99
CA ALA A 343 -10.59 -7.66 -18.05
C ALA A 343 -9.68 -7.32 -16.83
N ALA A 344 -9.96 -7.90 -15.67
CA ALA A 344 -9.13 -7.72 -14.48
C ALA A 344 -7.70 -8.27 -14.67
N VAL A 345 -7.56 -9.45 -15.28
CA VAL A 345 -6.24 -10.03 -15.60
C VAL A 345 -5.45 -9.12 -16.53
N GLU A 346 -6.09 -8.62 -17.59
CA GLU A 346 -5.46 -7.70 -18.53
C GLU A 346 -5.02 -6.40 -17.82
N ARG A 347 -5.91 -5.82 -17.03
CA ARG A 347 -5.63 -4.58 -16.28
C ARG A 347 -4.51 -4.76 -15.26
N ALA A 348 -4.38 -5.93 -14.64
CA ALA A 348 -3.34 -6.24 -13.66
C ALA A 348 -1.93 -6.31 -14.27
N GLN A 349 -1.79 -6.52 -15.59
CA GLN A 349 -0.48 -6.60 -16.26
C GLN A 349 0.38 -5.34 -16.08
N GLN A 350 -0.23 -4.18 -15.92
CA GLN A 350 0.51 -2.93 -15.67
C GLN A 350 1.28 -2.92 -14.36
N PHE A 351 0.94 -3.82 -13.40
CA PHE A 351 1.57 -3.96 -12.09
C PHE A 351 2.64 -5.04 -12.04
N GLU A 352 3.11 -5.52 -13.20
CA GLU A 352 4.19 -6.51 -13.25
C GLU A 352 5.43 -5.99 -12.49
N TYR A 353 6.01 -6.88 -11.65
CA TYR A 353 7.06 -6.59 -10.69
C TYR A 353 8.24 -5.80 -11.27
N SER A 354 8.86 -6.31 -12.33
CA SER A 354 10.08 -5.71 -12.88
C SER A 354 9.78 -4.37 -13.58
N ARG A 355 8.62 -4.27 -14.26
CA ARG A 355 8.19 -3.04 -14.92
C ARG A 355 7.98 -1.90 -13.93
N VAL A 356 7.22 -2.15 -12.87
CA VAL A 356 6.90 -1.13 -11.87
C VAL A 356 8.15 -0.67 -11.14
N LEU A 357 8.97 -1.60 -10.65
CA LEU A 357 10.14 -1.24 -9.86
C LEU A 357 11.26 -0.62 -10.70
N ARG A 358 11.42 -1.02 -11.97
CA ARG A 358 12.30 -0.33 -12.92
C ARG A 358 11.83 1.10 -13.15
N GLY A 359 10.54 1.29 -13.45
CA GLY A 359 9.97 2.63 -13.64
C GLY A 359 10.18 3.54 -12.44
N TYR A 360 10.07 2.99 -11.22
CA TYR A 360 10.35 3.72 -10.00
C TYR A 360 11.85 4.05 -9.89
N ALA A 361 12.77 3.12 -10.12
CA ALA A 361 14.20 3.37 -10.11
C ALA A 361 14.62 4.44 -11.13
N ASP A 362 14.08 4.36 -12.36
CA ASP A 362 14.35 5.34 -13.41
C ASP A 362 13.80 6.73 -13.07
N GLY A 363 12.64 6.79 -12.38
CA GLY A 363 12.10 8.03 -11.84
C GLY A 363 13.01 8.70 -10.80
N LEU A 364 13.61 7.90 -9.91
CA LEU A 364 14.60 8.41 -8.94
C LEU A 364 15.87 8.93 -9.62
N LYS A 365 16.36 8.24 -10.66
CA LYS A 365 17.54 8.68 -11.43
C LYS A 365 17.28 10.02 -12.11
N ARG A 366 16.16 10.16 -12.81
CA ARG A 366 15.79 11.45 -13.43
C ARG A 366 15.70 12.57 -12.43
N LEU A 367 15.10 12.32 -11.25
CA LEU A 367 15.01 13.36 -10.21
C LEU A 367 16.38 13.79 -9.68
N ALA A 368 17.33 12.87 -9.55
CA ALA A 368 18.69 13.20 -9.14
C ALA A 368 19.42 14.04 -10.22
N GLU A 369 19.26 13.67 -11.50
CA GLU A 369 19.84 14.39 -12.65
C GLU A 369 19.28 15.82 -12.80
N GLU A 370 17.99 16.05 -12.50
CA GLU A 370 17.38 17.39 -12.46
C GLU A 370 18.01 18.32 -11.39
N SER A 371 18.90 17.81 -10.56
CA SER A 371 19.50 18.51 -9.41
C SER A 371 21.00 18.78 -9.61
N ALA A 372 21.61 18.12 -10.58
CA ALA A 372 23.01 18.31 -10.97
C ALA A 372 23.14 19.43 -12.01
#